data_8779f126ef47fa839e6687c9d6581bb8
#
_entry.id   8779f126ef47fa839e6687c9d6581bb8
#
_cell.length_a   1.000
_cell.length_b   1.000
_cell.length_c   1.000
_cell.angle_alpha   90.00
_cell.angle_beta   90.00
_cell.angle_gamma   90.00
#
_symmetry.space_group_name_H-M   'P 1'
#
loop_
_entity.id
_entity.type
_entity.pdbx_description
1 polymer ?
#
loop_
_entity_poly.entity_id
_entity_poly.type
_entity_poly.pdbx_seq_one_letter_code
_entity_poly.pdbx_strand_id
1 'polypeptide(L)'
;MYVDESGDTGLVGSPTRYFALSGIVVHESEWRNFMQMIIQFRRTLKSVYGLPLRTELHASEFVGSRIAGLARHQRLAILRNTLDELAKFDRISITNVLVDKLGKPLDYDVFNSAWGTLFQRFENTLVHGNFPGGYRRSHGLVITDATAGHKLTRLVRKMAVYNPIPSDPRHGAGLRNIPITRVVEDPFGKNSKETLAVQMADVVAYFLVQNSAPNSYVRKQRASQYFSRLLPVLNTHASRFDPLGIVRL
;
A
#
# COMPACT_ATOMS: atom_id res chain seq x y z
N MET A 1 10.20 -1.21 2.46
CA MET A 1 8.73 -1.06 2.25
C MET A 1 8.39 -1.48 0.83
N TYR A 2 7.42 -2.39 0.67
CA TYR A 2 6.86 -2.79 -0.64
C TYR A 2 5.57 -2.03 -0.86
N VAL A 3 5.41 -1.37 -2.00
CA VAL A 3 4.28 -0.47 -2.27
C VAL A 3 3.61 -0.84 -3.58
N ASP A 4 2.28 -0.77 -3.57
CA ASP A 4 1.48 -0.79 -4.78
C ASP A 4 0.30 0.17 -4.69
N GLU A 5 -0.31 0.46 -5.84
CA GLU A 5 -1.37 1.43 -5.99
C GLU A 5 -2.69 0.80 -6.48
N SER A 6 -3.79 1.47 -6.20
CA SER A 6 -5.11 1.12 -6.75
C SER A 6 -5.87 2.37 -7.14
N GLY A 7 -6.46 2.35 -8.32
CA GLY A 7 -7.06 3.51 -8.97
C GLY A 7 -6.05 4.23 -9.88
N ASP A 8 -6.45 5.36 -10.43
CA ASP A 8 -5.62 6.20 -11.29
C ASP A 8 -5.47 7.62 -10.72
N THR A 9 -4.46 8.35 -11.16
CA THR A 9 -4.13 9.70 -10.69
C THR A 9 -4.84 10.82 -11.43
N GLY A 10 -5.65 10.52 -12.46
CA GLY A 10 -6.40 11.52 -13.21
C GLY A 10 -7.52 12.14 -12.38
N LEU A 11 -7.76 13.44 -12.56
CA LEU A 11 -8.89 14.16 -11.97
C LEU A 11 -10.06 14.25 -12.94
N VAL A 12 -9.80 14.61 -14.20
CA VAL A 12 -10.81 14.79 -15.23
C VAL A 12 -10.94 13.51 -16.06
N GLY A 13 -12.18 13.02 -16.23
CA GLY A 13 -12.44 11.80 -17.01
C GLY A 13 -11.92 10.51 -16.38
N SER A 14 -11.48 10.56 -15.13
CA SER A 14 -10.99 9.40 -14.40
C SER A 14 -12.11 8.38 -14.15
N PRO A 15 -11.87 7.09 -14.42
CA PRO A 15 -12.84 6.03 -14.14
C PRO A 15 -12.96 5.71 -12.64
N THR A 16 -12.04 6.21 -11.79
CA THR A 16 -12.02 5.94 -10.35
C THR A 16 -12.13 7.23 -9.54
N ARG A 17 -12.96 7.22 -8.49
CA ARG A 17 -13.04 8.32 -7.53
C ARG A 17 -11.82 8.37 -6.61
N TYR A 18 -11.29 7.22 -6.24
CA TYR A 18 -10.21 7.11 -5.28
C TYR A 18 -8.91 6.69 -5.94
N PHE A 19 -7.81 7.23 -5.40
CA PHE A 19 -6.47 6.72 -5.63
C PHE A 19 -5.87 6.29 -4.28
N ALA A 20 -5.39 5.07 -4.19
CA ALA A 20 -4.88 4.49 -2.96
C ALA A 20 -3.45 4.00 -3.13
N LEU A 21 -2.65 4.16 -2.08
CA LEU A 21 -1.33 3.54 -1.93
C LEU A 21 -1.32 2.70 -0.66
N SER A 22 -0.75 1.50 -0.75
CA SER A 22 -0.51 0.63 0.40
C SER A 22 0.95 0.20 0.44
N GLY A 23 1.62 0.48 1.56
CA GLY A 23 3.02 0.15 1.79
C GLY A 23 3.19 -0.86 2.91
N ILE A 24 3.70 -2.06 2.59
CA ILE A 24 4.03 -3.11 3.56
C ILE A 24 5.46 -2.90 4.02
N VAL A 25 5.65 -2.54 5.29
CA VAL A 25 6.95 -2.38 5.93
C VAL A 25 7.32 -3.68 6.62
N VAL A 26 8.50 -4.19 6.32
CA VAL A 26 9.10 -5.35 6.97
C VAL A 26 10.55 -5.01 7.33
N HIS A 27 10.98 -5.32 8.56
CA HIS A 27 12.37 -5.16 8.96
C HIS A 27 13.26 -6.20 8.28
N GLU A 28 14.52 -5.87 8.01
CA GLU A 28 15.44 -6.77 7.31
C GLU A 28 15.62 -8.11 8.02
N SER A 29 15.62 -8.12 9.37
CA SER A 29 15.70 -9.36 10.16
C SER A 29 14.53 -10.31 9.94
N GLU A 30 13.35 -9.78 9.58
CA GLU A 30 12.13 -10.54 9.34
C GLU A 30 11.86 -10.80 7.85
N TRP A 31 12.68 -10.22 6.98
CA TRP A 31 12.47 -10.33 5.54
C TRP A 31 12.42 -11.77 5.03
N ARG A 32 13.33 -12.62 5.52
CA ARG A 32 13.36 -14.05 5.13
C ARG A 32 12.08 -14.77 5.57
N ASN A 33 11.63 -14.55 6.81
CA ASN A 33 10.40 -15.14 7.36
C ASN A 33 9.17 -14.68 6.57
N PHE A 34 9.10 -13.39 6.25
CA PHE A 34 8.06 -12.82 5.42
C PHE A 34 8.00 -13.45 4.03
N MET A 35 9.14 -13.60 3.36
CA MET A 35 9.20 -14.26 2.04
C MET A 35 8.84 -15.75 2.12
N GLN A 36 9.25 -16.45 3.16
CA GLN A 36 8.87 -17.86 3.38
C GLN A 36 7.36 -17.99 3.59
N MET A 37 6.75 -17.10 4.36
CA MET A 37 5.31 -17.06 4.56
C MET A 37 4.59 -16.90 3.20
N ILE A 38 4.99 -15.94 2.37
CA ILE A 38 4.37 -15.73 1.05
C ILE A 38 4.53 -16.96 0.16
N ILE A 39 5.73 -17.55 0.10
CA ILE A 39 5.99 -18.74 -0.71
C ILE A 39 5.13 -19.93 -0.24
N GLN A 40 5.03 -20.14 1.07
CA GLN A 40 4.19 -21.22 1.62
C GLN A 40 2.70 -20.96 1.33
N PHE A 41 2.25 -19.72 1.47
CA PHE A 41 0.89 -19.34 1.09
C PHE A 41 0.61 -19.63 -0.39
N ARG A 42 1.53 -19.29 -1.31
CA ARG A 42 1.42 -19.61 -2.73
C ARG A 42 1.31 -21.12 -2.99
N ARG A 43 2.06 -21.93 -2.25
CA ARG A 43 1.97 -23.41 -2.33
C ARG A 43 0.61 -23.91 -1.86
N THR A 44 0.07 -23.33 -0.78
CA THR A 44 -1.29 -23.60 -0.30
C THR A 44 -2.35 -23.25 -1.34
N LEU A 45 -2.25 -22.08 -1.98
CA LEU A 45 -3.16 -21.69 -3.07
C LEU A 45 -3.11 -22.67 -4.25
N LYS A 46 -1.92 -23.16 -4.60
CA LYS A 46 -1.77 -24.20 -5.64
C LYS A 46 -2.44 -25.50 -5.22
N SER A 47 -2.25 -25.95 -3.99
CA SER A 47 -2.82 -27.19 -3.48
C SER A 47 -4.35 -27.14 -3.37
N VAL A 48 -4.89 -26.03 -2.84
CA VAL A 48 -6.34 -25.90 -2.54
C VAL A 48 -7.15 -25.48 -3.77
N TYR A 49 -6.63 -24.60 -4.58
CA TYR A 49 -7.35 -23.97 -5.69
C TYR A 49 -6.81 -24.34 -7.07
N GLY A 50 -5.72 -25.11 -7.15
CA GLY A 50 -5.04 -25.38 -8.41
C GLY A 50 -4.35 -24.16 -9.03
N LEU A 51 -4.19 -23.05 -8.29
CA LEU A 51 -3.61 -21.81 -8.82
C LEU A 51 -2.11 -22.01 -9.08
N PRO A 52 -1.63 -21.85 -10.32
CA PRO A 52 -0.19 -21.97 -10.63
C PRO A 52 0.65 -21.01 -9.80
N LEU A 53 1.83 -21.44 -9.34
CA LEU A 53 2.70 -20.63 -8.47
C LEU A 53 3.12 -19.28 -9.09
N ARG A 54 3.21 -19.21 -10.43
CA ARG A 54 3.62 -18.02 -11.18
C ARG A 54 2.44 -17.13 -11.57
N THR A 55 1.19 -17.51 -11.24
CA THR A 55 0.04 -16.65 -11.54
C THR A 55 0.15 -15.38 -10.70
N GLU A 56 0.12 -14.24 -11.33
CA GLU A 56 0.11 -12.95 -10.65
C GLU A 56 -1.19 -12.76 -9.87
N LEU A 57 -1.08 -12.22 -8.66
CA LEU A 57 -2.23 -11.79 -7.86
C LEU A 57 -2.45 -10.27 -8.08
N HIS A 58 -2.88 -9.90 -9.28
CA HIS A 58 -3.34 -8.53 -9.54
C HIS A 58 -4.83 -8.42 -9.22
N ALA A 59 -5.17 -7.81 -8.09
CA ALA A 59 -6.48 -7.95 -7.44
C ALA A 59 -7.65 -7.50 -8.33
N SER A 60 -7.53 -6.39 -9.05
CA SER A 60 -8.59 -5.88 -9.92
C SER A 60 -8.88 -6.83 -11.10
N GLU A 61 -7.83 -7.31 -11.75
CA GLU A 61 -7.93 -8.29 -12.84
C GLU A 61 -8.39 -9.66 -12.30
N PHE A 62 -7.88 -10.06 -11.15
CA PHE A 62 -8.22 -11.33 -10.52
C PHE A 62 -9.71 -11.45 -10.20
N VAL A 63 -10.38 -10.35 -9.84
CA VAL A 63 -11.83 -10.29 -9.64
C VAL A 63 -12.58 -10.07 -10.95
N GLY A 64 -12.05 -9.25 -11.86
CA GLY A 64 -12.70 -8.82 -13.10
C GLY A 64 -12.61 -9.84 -14.24
N SER A 65 -11.44 -10.43 -14.46
CA SER A 65 -11.15 -11.32 -15.59
C SER A 65 -11.57 -12.77 -15.32
N ARG A 66 -11.63 -13.59 -16.38
CA ARG A 66 -11.79 -15.04 -16.24
C ARG A 66 -10.42 -15.69 -16.08
N ILE A 67 -10.24 -16.46 -15.02
CA ILE A 67 -9.07 -17.31 -14.82
C ILE A 67 -9.53 -18.76 -15.02
N ALA A 68 -8.88 -19.48 -15.92
CA ALA A 68 -9.23 -20.86 -16.21
C ALA A 68 -9.19 -21.73 -14.93
N GLY A 69 -10.22 -22.52 -14.73
CA GLY A 69 -10.33 -23.42 -13.57
C GLY A 69 -10.75 -22.76 -12.26
N LEU A 70 -10.93 -21.41 -12.20
CA LEU A 70 -11.32 -20.70 -10.97
C LEU A 70 -12.62 -19.93 -11.13
N ALA A 71 -13.63 -20.31 -10.35
CA ALA A 71 -14.88 -19.56 -10.24
C ALA A 71 -14.62 -18.19 -9.57
N ARG A 72 -15.46 -17.20 -9.88
CA ARG A 72 -15.29 -15.81 -9.39
C ARG A 72 -15.27 -15.72 -7.85
N HIS A 73 -16.10 -16.50 -7.17
CA HIS A 73 -16.12 -16.54 -5.70
C HIS A 73 -14.84 -17.15 -5.11
N GLN A 74 -14.22 -18.14 -5.77
CA GLN A 74 -12.95 -18.72 -5.35
C GLN A 74 -11.81 -17.69 -5.50
N ARG A 75 -11.82 -16.90 -6.57
CA ARG A 75 -10.87 -15.80 -6.79
C ARG A 75 -10.98 -14.75 -5.69
N LEU A 76 -12.19 -14.36 -5.31
CA LEU A 76 -12.42 -13.46 -4.19
C LEU A 76 -11.98 -14.06 -2.85
N ALA A 77 -12.20 -15.38 -2.64
CA ALA A 77 -11.72 -16.09 -1.46
C ALA A 77 -10.18 -16.12 -1.39
N ILE A 78 -9.49 -16.30 -2.52
CA ILE A 78 -8.02 -16.23 -2.60
C ILE A 78 -7.53 -14.85 -2.14
N LEU A 79 -8.12 -13.76 -2.64
CA LEU A 79 -7.75 -12.41 -2.22
C LEU A 79 -8.03 -12.16 -0.74
N ARG A 80 -9.15 -12.65 -0.21
CA ARG A 80 -9.43 -12.61 1.23
C ARG A 80 -8.36 -13.36 2.02
N ASN A 81 -8.01 -14.57 1.59
CA ASN A 81 -6.99 -15.38 2.25
C ASN A 81 -5.61 -14.68 2.21
N THR A 82 -5.31 -13.90 1.17
CA THR A 82 -4.10 -13.06 1.10
C THR A 82 -4.07 -12.06 2.25
N LEU A 83 -5.18 -11.37 2.52
CA LEU A 83 -5.26 -10.44 3.65
C LEU A 83 -5.15 -11.18 5.00
N ASP A 84 -5.76 -12.37 5.11
CA ASP A 84 -5.68 -13.19 6.32
C ASP A 84 -4.25 -13.65 6.61
N GLU A 85 -3.48 -14.03 5.59
CA GLU A 85 -2.07 -14.42 5.76
C GLU A 85 -1.19 -13.23 6.16
N LEU A 86 -1.43 -12.04 5.58
CA LEU A 86 -0.76 -10.81 6.02
C LEU A 86 -1.10 -10.48 7.48
N ALA A 87 -2.37 -10.59 7.88
CA ALA A 87 -2.83 -10.29 9.22
C ALA A 87 -2.25 -11.24 10.30
N LYS A 88 -1.92 -12.47 9.93
CA LYS A 88 -1.27 -13.45 10.82
C LYS A 88 0.22 -13.18 11.03
N PHE A 89 0.86 -12.47 10.11
CA PHE A 89 2.28 -12.16 10.20
C PHE A 89 2.51 -10.85 10.95
N ASP A 90 2.54 -10.91 12.25
CA ASP A 90 2.63 -9.76 13.18
C ASP A 90 3.96 -9.00 13.12
N ARG A 91 4.90 -9.40 12.23
CA ARG A 91 6.21 -8.77 12.05
C ARG A 91 6.25 -7.76 10.91
N ILE A 92 5.10 -7.33 10.41
CA ILE A 92 4.97 -6.26 9.40
C ILE A 92 4.14 -5.11 9.94
N SER A 93 4.22 -3.97 9.23
CA SER A 93 3.35 -2.83 9.46
C SER A 93 2.89 -2.30 8.11
N ILE A 94 1.60 -2.00 7.96
CA ILE A 94 1.03 -1.55 6.68
C ILE A 94 0.59 -0.09 6.81
N THR A 95 1.19 0.78 5.99
CA THR A 95 0.84 2.20 5.92
C THR A 95 -0.01 2.45 4.66
N ASN A 96 -1.12 3.16 4.84
CA ASN A 96 -2.11 3.37 3.81
C ASN A 96 -2.39 4.87 3.58
N VAL A 97 -2.43 5.28 2.31
CA VAL A 97 -2.84 6.62 1.89
C VAL A 97 -4.00 6.49 0.92
N LEU A 98 -5.04 7.28 1.12
CA LEU A 98 -6.24 7.30 0.26
C LEU A 98 -6.57 8.73 -0.14
N VAL A 99 -6.51 9.01 -1.42
CA VAL A 99 -6.95 10.29 -1.99
C VAL A 99 -8.38 10.17 -2.49
N ASP A 100 -9.29 10.99 -1.94
CA ASP A 100 -10.61 11.20 -2.53
C ASP A 100 -10.50 12.36 -3.54
N LYS A 101 -10.66 12.05 -4.82
CA LYS A 101 -10.54 13.04 -5.91
C LYS A 101 -11.76 13.95 -6.05
N LEU A 102 -12.88 13.58 -5.41
CA LEU A 102 -14.10 14.38 -5.45
C LEU A 102 -13.90 15.74 -4.78
N GLY A 103 -14.19 16.80 -5.51
CA GLY A 103 -14.06 18.18 -5.02
C GLY A 103 -12.63 18.70 -4.94
N LYS A 104 -11.63 17.96 -5.43
CA LYS A 104 -10.26 18.49 -5.56
C LYS A 104 -10.20 19.55 -6.67
N PRO A 105 -9.41 20.62 -6.49
CA PRO A 105 -9.16 21.60 -7.54
C PRO A 105 -8.44 20.94 -8.74
N LEU A 106 -8.62 21.48 -9.93
CA LEU A 106 -8.13 20.88 -11.18
C LEU A 106 -6.60 20.76 -11.26
N ASP A 107 -5.89 21.59 -10.54
CA ASP A 107 -4.43 21.61 -10.43
C ASP A 107 -3.89 20.73 -9.30
N TYR A 108 -4.76 20.00 -8.57
CA TYR A 108 -4.34 19.10 -7.51
C TYR A 108 -3.58 17.90 -8.06
N ASP A 109 -2.33 17.79 -7.67
CA ASP A 109 -1.45 16.69 -8.08
C ASP A 109 -1.66 15.47 -7.17
N VAL A 110 -2.55 14.58 -7.61
CA VAL A 110 -2.91 13.34 -6.90
C VAL A 110 -1.68 12.46 -6.65
N PHE A 111 -0.81 12.31 -7.68
CA PHE A 111 0.37 11.46 -7.59
C PHE A 111 1.36 11.98 -6.53
N ASN A 112 1.80 13.23 -6.68
CA ASN A 112 2.77 13.80 -5.75
C ASN A 112 2.22 13.95 -4.33
N SER A 113 0.93 14.24 -4.17
CA SER A 113 0.29 14.31 -2.86
C SER A 113 0.24 12.96 -2.16
N ALA A 114 -0.17 11.90 -2.86
CA ALA A 114 -0.27 10.56 -2.29
C ALA A 114 1.11 10.00 -1.94
N TRP A 115 2.03 9.98 -2.91
CA TRP A 115 3.36 9.43 -2.73
C TRP A 115 4.20 10.25 -1.75
N GLY A 116 4.13 11.58 -1.81
CA GLY A 116 4.81 12.44 -0.84
C GLY A 116 4.33 12.18 0.58
N THR A 117 3.02 11.99 0.76
CA THR A 117 2.45 11.61 2.05
C THR A 117 2.92 10.23 2.50
N LEU A 118 2.93 9.23 1.61
CA LEU A 118 3.41 7.89 1.96
C LEU A 118 4.89 7.90 2.37
N PHE A 119 5.76 8.59 1.62
CA PHE A 119 7.17 8.74 1.98
C PHE A 119 7.35 9.45 3.34
N GLN A 120 6.59 10.52 3.58
CA GLN A 120 6.64 11.20 4.87
C GLN A 120 6.18 10.30 6.03
N ARG A 121 5.14 9.47 5.84
CA ARG A 121 4.70 8.51 6.86
C ARG A 121 5.72 7.40 7.06
N PHE A 122 6.37 6.95 6.00
CA PHE A 122 7.44 5.97 6.10
C PHE A 122 8.67 6.54 6.82
N GLU A 123 9.11 7.77 6.49
CA GLU A 123 10.16 8.47 7.23
C GLU A 123 9.83 8.54 8.73
N ASN A 124 8.62 8.97 9.09
CA ASN A 124 8.18 9.05 10.48
C ASN A 124 8.20 7.66 11.16
N THR A 125 7.78 6.62 10.44
CA THR A 125 7.80 5.23 10.92
C THR A 125 9.22 4.79 11.26
N LEU A 126 10.20 5.11 10.41
CA LEU A 126 11.61 4.80 10.61
C LEU A 126 12.22 5.62 11.77
N VAL A 127 11.93 6.93 11.81
CA VAL A 127 12.44 7.83 12.86
C VAL A 127 11.96 7.40 14.24
N HIS A 128 10.70 7.00 14.36
CA HIS A 128 10.09 6.63 15.65
C HIS A 128 10.18 5.13 15.98
N GLY A 129 10.57 4.29 15.00
CA GLY A 129 10.59 2.84 15.15
C GLY A 129 9.18 2.24 15.28
N ASN A 130 8.16 2.84 14.67
CA ASN A 130 6.76 2.43 14.78
C ASN A 130 6.42 1.24 13.87
N PHE A 131 7.23 0.19 13.93
CA PHE A 131 7.00 -1.07 13.21
C PHE A 131 7.71 -2.23 13.94
N PRO A 132 7.22 -3.46 13.83
CA PRO A 132 7.79 -4.61 14.51
C PRO A 132 9.26 -4.84 14.15
N GLY A 133 10.12 -5.04 15.15
CA GLY A 133 11.57 -5.19 14.99
C GLY A 133 12.31 -3.91 14.57
N GLY A 134 11.59 -2.80 14.39
CA GLY A 134 12.18 -1.51 14.03
C GLY A 134 12.92 -0.83 15.16
N TYR A 135 14.04 -0.20 14.82
CA TYR A 135 14.80 0.65 15.72
C TYR A 135 14.75 2.09 15.22
N ARG A 136 14.77 3.07 16.12
CA ARG A 136 14.75 4.52 15.76
C ARG A 136 15.86 4.98 14.83
N ARG A 137 16.88 4.16 14.58
CA ARG A 137 17.98 4.46 13.66
C ARG A 137 17.91 3.67 12.36
N SER A 138 16.84 2.92 12.13
CA SER A 138 16.67 2.15 10.90
C SER A 138 16.59 3.07 9.69
N HIS A 139 17.13 2.61 8.58
CA HIS A 139 16.93 3.18 7.24
C HIS A 139 16.01 2.28 6.44
N GLY A 140 15.43 2.79 5.38
CA GLY A 140 14.48 2.02 4.60
C GLY A 140 14.62 2.20 3.10
N LEU A 141 14.40 1.11 2.38
CA LEU A 141 14.27 1.08 0.93
C LEU A 141 12.80 1.02 0.54
N VAL A 142 12.47 1.58 -0.62
CA VAL A 142 11.13 1.49 -1.20
C VAL A 142 11.21 0.67 -2.48
N ILE A 143 10.36 -0.36 -2.56
CA ILE A 143 10.23 -1.25 -3.72
C ILE A 143 8.79 -1.16 -4.20
N THR A 144 8.60 -0.85 -5.48
CA THR A 144 7.28 -0.65 -6.08
C THR A 144 7.22 -1.28 -7.47
N ASP A 145 6.05 -1.29 -8.10
CA ASP A 145 5.97 -1.63 -9.51
C ASP A 145 6.72 -0.60 -10.37
N ALA A 146 7.21 -1.04 -11.53
CA ALA A 146 8.10 -0.25 -12.39
C ALA A 146 7.43 0.96 -13.08
N THR A 147 6.11 1.09 -12.98
CA THR A 147 5.28 1.98 -13.81
C THR A 147 5.60 3.48 -13.63
N ALA A 148 6.07 3.93 -12.47
CA ALA A 148 6.23 5.34 -12.13
C ALA A 148 7.67 5.76 -11.78
N GLY A 149 8.68 4.98 -12.13
CA GLY A 149 10.06 5.11 -11.64
C GLY A 149 10.65 6.52 -11.70
N HIS A 150 10.62 7.19 -12.86
CA HIS A 150 11.20 8.54 -13.00
C HIS A 150 10.49 9.62 -12.16
N LYS A 151 9.15 9.52 -12.00
CA LYS A 151 8.39 10.47 -11.18
C LYS A 151 8.73 10.28 -9.70
N LEU A 152 8.84 9.03 -9.26
CA LEU A 152 9.19 8.70 -7.87
C LEU A 152 10.62 9.12 -7.52
N THR A 153 11.58 8.84 -8.38
CA THR A 153 12.98 9.31 -8.22
C THR A 153 13.05 10.82 -8.04
N ARG A 154 12.35 11.57 -8.91
CA ARG A 154 12.32 13.05 -8.81
C ARG A 154 11.69 13.51 -7.49
N LEU A 155 10.59 12.87 -7.08
CA LEU A 155 9.88 13.21 -5.85
C LEU A 155 10.75 12.95 -4.61
N VAL A 156 11.36 11.76 -4.48
CA VAL A 156 12.21 11.41 -3.33
C VAL A 156 13.41 12.32 -3.23
N ARG A 157 14.12 12.57 -4.35
CA ARG A 157 15.26 13.49 -4.38
C ARG A 157 14.87 14.92 -4.01
N LYS A 158 13.70 15.40 -4.45
CA LYS A 158 13.15 16.68 -3.99
C LYS A 158 12.91 16.68 -2.50
N MET A 159 12.23 15.66 -1.96
CA MET A 159 11.89 15.56 -0.54
C MET A 159 13.14 15.40 0.36
N ALA A 160 14.23 14.83 -0.16
CA ALA A 160 15.50 14.74 0.56
C ALA A 160 16.16 16.13 0.79
N VAL A 161 15.80 17.14 0.00
CA VAL A 161 16.33 18.51 0.12
C VAL A 161 15.26 19.46 0.65
N TYR A 162 14.06 19.38 0.09
CA TYR A 162 12.97 20.29 0.41
C TYR A 162 11.64 19.53 0.53
N ASN A 163 11.17 19.41 1.78
CA ASN A 163 9.94 18.74 2.15
C ASN A 163 9.16 19.59 3.15
N PRO A 164 8.36 20.56 2.67
CA PRO A 164 7.62 21.49 3.51
C PRO A 164 6.43 20.78 4.16
N ILE A 165 6.44 20.68 5.48
CA ILE A 165 5.39 20.10 6.29
C ILE A 165 4.68 21.22 7.07
N PRO A 166 3.34 21.26 7.10
CA PRO A 166 2.60 22.20 7.92
C PRO A 166 3.04 22.15 9.38
N SER A 167 3.26 23.30 9.99
CA SER A 167 3.52 23.41 11.41
C SER A 167 2.30 22.94 12.21
N ASP A 168 2.54 22.39 13.41
CA ASP A 168 1.43 22.11 14.32
C ASP A 168 0.71 23.45 14.65
N PRO A 169 -0.62 23.54 14.50
CA PRO A 169 -1.37 24.77 14.78
C PRO A 169 -1.11 25.35 16.18
N ARG A 170 -0.72 24.49 17.15
CA ARG A 170 -0.33 24.92 18.50
C ARG A 170 0.96 25.73 18.55
N HIS A 171 1.79 25.65 17.51
CA HIS A 171 3.08 26.34 17.40
C HIS A 171 3.11 27.42 16.30
N GLY A 172 1.93 27.85 15.86
CA GLY A 172 1.76 28.88 14.84
C GLY A 172 1.52 28.33 13.43
N ALA A 173 1.02 29.22 12.55
CA ALA A 173 0.82 28.90 11.14
C ALA A 173 2.15 28.96 10.39
N GLY A 174 2.35 28.06 9.44
CA GLY A 174 3.53 28.06 8.58
C GLY A 174 3.93 26.68 8.09
N LEU A 175 5.00 26.65 7.32
CA LEU A 175 5.61 25.41 6.82
C LEU A 175 7.03 25.29 7.39
N ARG A 176 7.40 24.09 7.80
CA ARG A 176 8.76 23.75 8.18
C ARG A 176 9.34 22.81 7.15
N ASN A 177 10.57 23.07 6.70
CA ASN A 177 11.28 22.11 5.86
C ASN A 177 11.76 20.93 6.74
N ILE A 178 11.21 19.74 6.50
CA ILE A 178 11.60 18.50 7.18
C ILE A 178 11.99 17.48 6.10
N PRO A 179 13.26 17.54 5.61
CA PRO A 179 13.73 16.60 4.62
C PRO A 179 13.62 15.15 5.09
N ILE A 180 13.34 14.23 4.17
CA ILE A 180 13.45 12.80 4.45
C ILE A 180 14.93 12.39 4.45
N THR A 181 15.34 11.65 5.47
CA THR A 181 16.75 11.28 5.71
C THR A 181 16.95 9.79 5.96
N ARG A 182 15.87 9.07 6.22
CA ARG A 182 15.88 7.63 6.51
C ARG A 182 15.52 6.77 5.32
N VAL A 183 14.80 7.32 4.35
CA VAL A 183 14.59 6.66 3.08
C VAL A 183 15.88 6.79 2.28
N VAL A 184 16.54 5.65 2.04
CA VAL A 184 17.80 5.57 1.30
C VAL A 184 17.57 5.08 -0.10
N GLU A 185 18.35 5.56 -1.05
CA GLU A 185 18.26 5.29 -2.48
C GLU A 185 16.96 5.77 -3.14
N ASP A 186 16.98 5.77 -4.46
CA ASP A 186 15.77 5.96 -5.26
C ASP A 186 14.85 4.74 -5.12
N PRO A 187 13.53 4.90 -5.23
CA PRO A 187 12.61 3.77 -5.23
C PRO A 187 12.94 2.77 -6.33
N PHE A 188 13.00 1.50 -5.96
CA PHE A 188 13.29 0.40 -6.89
C PHE A 188 12.03 -0.06 -7.59
N GLY A 189 11.88 0.25 -8.88
CA GLY A 189 10.86 -0.34 -9.73
C GLY A 189 11.16 -1.81 -10.03
N LYS A 190 10.23 -2.69 -9.73
CA LYS A 190 10.31 -4.13 -10.00
C LYS A 190 9.14 -4.58 -10.86
N ASN A 191 9.33 -5.65 -11.62
CA ASN A 191 8.23 -6.31 -12.30
C ASN A 191 7.30 -6.95 -11.25
N SER A 192 6.04 -6.49 -11.18
CA SER A 192 5.03 -7.00 -10.24
C SER A 192 4.80 -8.51 -10.39
N LYS A 193 4.87 -9.06 -11.62
CA LYS A 193 4.72 -10.50 -11.88
C LYS A 193 5.76 -11.35 -11.15
N GLU A 194 6.94 -10.80 -10.90
CA GLU A 194 8.06 -11.49 -10.26
C GLU A 194 8.21 -11.11 -8.78
N THR A 195 7.56 -10.05 -8.33
CA THR A 195 7.74 -9.51 -6.99
C THR A 195 6.52 -9.82 -6.10
N LEU A 196 6.54 -10.98 -5.46
CA LEU A 196 5.42 -11.48 -4.66
C LEU A 196 4.97 -10.49 -3.57
N ALA A 197 5.88 -9.77 -2.93
CA ALA A 197 5.55 -8.80 -1.88
C ALA A 197 4.82 -7.57 -2.43
N VAL A 198 5.10 -7.13 -3.67
CA VAL A 198 4.35 -6.06 -4.36
C VAL A 198 2.93 -6.54 -4.68
N GLN A 199 2.76 -7.80 -5.14
CA GLN A 199 1.42 -8.37 -5.33
C GLN A 199 0.59 -8.41 -4.04
N MET A 200 1.24 -8.64 -2.88
CA MET A 200 0.53 -8.54 -1.59
C MET A 200 0.08 -7.10 -1.33
N ALA A 201 0.91 -6.10 -1.64
CA ALA A 201 0.56 -4.69 -1.51
C ALA A 201 -0.57 -4.27 -2.46
N ASP A 202 -0.61 -4.79 -3.70
CA ASP A 202 -1.72 -4.59 -4.65
C ASP A 202 -3.06 -5.06 -4.04
N VAL A 203 -3.09 -6.27 -3.46
CA VAL A 203 -4.31 -6.76 -2.82
C VAL A 203 -4.77 -5.86 -1.68
N VAL A 204 -3.84 -5.33 -0.88
CA VAL A 204 -4.16 -4.37 0.20
C VAL A 204 -4.72 -3.07 -0.38
N ALA A 205 -4.05 -2.47 -1.37
CA ALA A 205 -4.47 -1.23 -2.01
C ALA A 205 -5.85 -1.37 -2.68
N TYR A 206 -6.09 -2.49 -3.34
CA TYR A 206 -7.39 -2.81 -3.91
C TYR A 206 -8.50 -2.80 -2.85
N PHE A 207 -8.33 -3.53 -1.73
CA PHE A 207 -9.36 -3.56 -0.68
C PHE A 207 -9.45 -2.26 0.11
N LEU A 208 -8.41 -1.44 0.15
CA LEU A 208 -8.51 -0.08 0.67
C LEU A 208 -9.51 0.76 -0.14
N VAL A 209 -9.45 0.71 -1.47
CA VAL A 209 -10.44 1.36 -2.36
C VAL A 209 -11.82 0.71 -2.18
N GLN A 210 -11.91 -0.62 -2.16
CA GLN A 210 -13.19 -1.32 -2.02
C GLN A 210 -13.87 -1.08 -0.66
N ASN A 211 -13.11 -0.75 0.38
CA ASN A 211 -13.65 -0.35 1.68
C ASN A 211 -14.39 1.00 1.60
N SER A 212 -13.91 1.93 0.76
CA SER A 212 -14.50 3.27 0.60
C SER A 212 -15.53 3.35 -0.53
N ALA A 213 -15.29 2.67 -1.66
CA ALA A 213 -16.16 2.64 -2.83
C ALA A 213 -16.23 1.23 -3.43
N PRO A 214 -16.99 0.31 -2.80
CA PRO A 214 -17.07 -1.06 -3.29
C PRO A 214 -17.79 -1.13 -4.64
N ASN A 215 -17.19 -1.85 -5.60
CA ASN A 215 -17.86 -2.19 -6.85
C ASN A 215 -19.07 -3.09 -6.59
N SER A 216 -19.93 -3.26 -7.60
CA SER A 216 -21.20 -4.01 -7.47
C SER A 216 -20.99 -5.45 -6.98
N TYR A 217 -19.95 -6.12 -7.46
CA TYR A 217 -19.66 -7.51 -7.07
C TYR A 217 -19.15 -7.60 -5.63
N VAL A 218 -18.16 -6.77 -5.26
CA VAL A 218 -17.62 -6.72 -3.89
C VAL A 218 -18.71 -6.38 -2.89
N ARG A 219 -19.61 -5.44 -3.24
CA ARG A 219 -20.77 -5.08 -2.41
C ARG A 219 -21.73 -6.26 -2.25
N LYS A 220 -22.10 -6.95 -3.34
CA LYS A 220 -22.96 -8.13 -3.32
C LYS A 220 -22.40 -9.25 -2.44
N GLN A 221 -21.09 -9.43 -2.45
CA GLN A 221 -20.38 -10.44 -1.65
C GLN A 221 -20.05 -9.99 -0.23
N ARG A 222 -20.45 -8.77 0.18
CA ARG A 222 -20.11 -8.15 1.48
C ARG A 222 -18.60 -8.09 1.74
N ALA A 223 -17.81 -8.03 0.67
CA ALA A 223 -16.35 -8.08 0.74
C ALA A 223 -15.71 -6.68 0.92
N SER A 224 -16.49 -5.60 1.00
CA SER A 224 -15.99 -4.27 1.35
C SER A 224 -15.32 -4.22 2.73
N GLN A 225 -15.73 -5.09 3.65
CA GLN A 225 -15.17 -5.19 5.00
C GLN A 225 -13.85 -5.99 5.05
N TYR A 226 -13.36 -6.53 3.93
CA TYR A 226 -12.15 -7.38 3.96
C TYR A 226 -10.90 -6.59 4.37
N PHE A 227 -10.84 -5.30 4.08
CA PHE A 227 -9.73 -4.46 4.51
C PHE A 227 -9.54 -4.46 6.04
N SER A 228 -10.62 -4.50 6.83
CA SER A 228 -10.55 -4.51 8.30
C SER A 228 -9.89 -5.77 8.89
N ARG A 229 -9.75 -6.83 8.09
CA ARG A 229 -9.01 -8.05 8.50
C ARG A 229 -7.54 -7.78 8.77
N LEU A 230 -6.98 -6.71 8.17
CA LEU A 230 -5.61 -6.28 8.36
C LEU A 230 -5.37 -5.52 9.67
N LEU A 231 -6.40 -5.28 10.48
CA LEU A 231 -6.29 -4.48 11.71
C LEU A 231 -5.06 -4.83 12.59
N PRO A 232 -4.67 -6.12 12.76
CA PRO A 232 -3.51 -6.48 13.57
C PRO A 232 -2.17 -5.92 13.06
N VAL A 233 -2.08 -5.59 11.76
CA VAL A 233 -0.83 -5.18 11.10
C VAL A 233 -0.92 -3.77 10.47
N LEU A 234 -2.02 -3.05 10.69
CA LEU A 234 -2.15 -1.67 10.23
C LEU A 234 -1.30 -0.72 11.07
N ASN A 235 -0.62 0.22 10.40
CA ASN A 235 0.08 1.32 11.05
C ASN A 235 -0.90 2.40 11.54
N THR A 236 -1.50 2.20 12.70
CA THR A 236 -2.44 3.17 13.30
C THR A 236 -1.78 4.48 13.71
N HIS A 237 -0.44 4.54 13.82
CA HIS A 237 0.31 5.78 14.06
C HIS A 237 0.39 6.67 12.82
N ALA A 238 0.09 6.15 11.62
CA ALA A 238 0.15 6.94 10.39
C ALA A 238 -0.91 8.06 10.35
N SER A 239 -2.08 7.84 10.97
CA SER A 239 -3.12 8.85 11.10
C SER A 239 -3.83 8.71 12.45
N ARG A 240 -3.83 9.76 13.25
CA ARG A 240 -4.59 9.82 14.51
C ARG A 240 -6.08 10.09 14.32
N PHE A 241 -6.49 10.45 13.12
CA PHE A 241 -7.88 10.81 12.80
C PHE A 241 -8.68 9.65 12.20
N ASP A 242 -8.03 8.54 11.89
CA ASP A 242 -8.64 7.36 11.30
C ASP A 242 -8.29 6.14 12.17
N PRO A 243 -9.28 5.37 12.65
CA PRO A 243 -9.03 4.24 13.54
C PRO A 243 -8.24 3.10 12.89
N LEU A 244 -8.22 3.05 11.55
CA LEU A 244 -7.40 2.11 10.77
C LEU A 244 -6.05 2.71 10.36
N GLY A 245 -5.72 3.92 10.83
CA GLY A 245 -4.49 4.62 10.47
C GLY A 245 -4.41 5.08 9.02
N ILE A 246 -5.52 5.08 8.27
CA ILE A 246 -5.54 5.53 6.87
C ILE A 246 -5.32 7.04 6.81
N VAL A 247 -4.32 7.47 6.05
CA VAL A 247 -4.11 8.89 5.77
C VAL A 247 -5.01 9.30 4.61
N ARG A 248 -6.05 10.07 4.90
CA ARG A 248 -7.02 10.56 3.90
C ARG A 248 -6.63 11.95 3.42
N LEU A 249 -6.60 12.13 2.09
CA LEU A 249 -6.28 13.37 1.40
C LEU A 249 -7.48 13.85 0.58
#